data_bc0faaa9fa15300ae1b4e6525c0aa43d
#
_entry.id   bc0faaa9fa15300ae1b4e6525c0aa43d
#
_cell.length_a   1.000
_cell.length_b   1.000
_cell.length_c   1.000
_cell.angle_alpha   90.00
_cell.angle_beta   90.00
_cell.angle_gamma   90.00
#
_symmetry.space_group_name_H-M   'P 1'
#
loop_
_entity.id
_entity.type
_entity.pdbx_description
1 polymer ?
#
loop_
_entity_poly.entity_id
_entity_poly.type
_entity_poly.pdbx_seq_one_letter_code
_entity_poly.pdbx_strand_id
1 'polypeptide(L)'
;SVVHVDAAKSMVQWAKENAAASQVSNAQVRWIVDDCIKFVQREIRRGNKYDIIILDPPSYGRGPKGEIWHLEDSIYDFVKLVEQVLSDTPLMVMLNSYTTGLSASVMKYILDDIITNKRGGRVEADEIGVPVSSNARVLPCGSTAIWMLK
;
A
#
# COMPACT_ATOMS: atom_id res chain seq x y z
N SER A 1 13.57 9.65 4.11
CA SER A 1 13.55 8.40 4.90
C SER A 1 12.35 7.55 4.51
N VAL A 2 12.45 6.25 4.67
CA VAL A 2 11.40 5.27 4.35
C VAL A 2 11.08 4.46 5.61
N VAL A 3 9.83 4.08 5.78
CA VAL A 3 9.41 3.10 6.78
C VAL A 3 8.81 1.91 6.03
N HIS A 4 9.40 0.73 6.20
CA HIS A 4 8.89 -0.53 5.68
C HIS A 4 8.25 -1.31 6.83
N VAL A 5 7.00 -1.67 6.66
CA VAL A 5 6.21 -2.38 7.69
C VAL A 5 5.59 -3.63 7.08
N ASP A 6 5.83 -4.77 7.70
CA ASP A 6 5.18 -6.04 7.35
C ASP A 6 5.02 -6.88 8.61
N ALA A 7 3.92 -7.61 8.72
CA ALA A 7 3.66 -8.49 9.86
C ALA A 7 4.53 -9.75 9.86
N ALA A 8 5.02 -10.19 8.71
CA ALA A 8 5.86 -11.35 8.54
C ALA A 8 7.35 -11.00 8.65
N LYS A 9 8.01 -11.51 9.70
CA LYS A 9 9.45 -11.29 9.92
C LYS A 9 10.31 -11.73 8.72
N SER A 10 9.95 -12.81 8.04
CA SER A 10 10.64 -13.29 6.84
C SER A 10 10.56 -12.31 5.68
N MET A 11 9.43 -11.64 5.50
CA MET A 11 9.26 -10.62 4.45
C MET A 11 10.11 -9.39 4.73
N VAL A 12 10.15 -8.91 5.97
CA VAL A 12 11.05 -7.81 6.38
C VAL A 12 12.52 -8.19 6.18
N GLN A 13 12.89 -9.44 6.48
CA GLN A 13 14.26 -9.90 6.24
C GLN A 13 14.57 -9.95 4.74
N TRP A 14 13.67 -10.48 3.93
CA TRP A 14 13.85 -10.52 2.47
C TRP A 14 13.93 -9.11 1.85
N ALA A 15 13.12 -8.17 2.35
CA ALA A 15 13.19 -6.78 1.92
C ALA A 15 14.57 -6.15 2.20
N LYS A 16 15.21 -6.46 3.34
CA LYS A 16 16.59 -6.05 3.64
C LYS A 16 17.61 -6.65 2.68
N GLU A 17 17.45 -7.92 2.34
CA GLU A 17 18.31 -8.61 1.38
C GLU A 17 18.17 -7.99 -0.02
N ASN A 18 16.95 -7.67 -0.44
CA ASN A 18 16.68 -6.97 -1.69
C ASN A 18 17.29 -5.56 -1.70
N ALA A 19 17.22 -4.83 -0.59
CA ALA A 19 17.86 -3.52 -0.47
C ALA A 19 19.39 -3.62 -0.61
N ALA A 20 19.99 -4.66 -0.03
CA ALA A 20 21.42 -4.93 -0.17
C ALA A 20 21.78 -5.28 -1.62
N ALA A 21 21.03 -6.18 -2.26
CA ALA A 21 21.24 -6.56 -3.65
C ALA A 21 21.07 -5.38 -4.63
N SER A 22 20.16 -4.45 -4.31
CA SER A 22 19.91 -3.23 -5.08
C SER A 22 20.88 -2.09 -4.76
N GLN A 23 21.91 -2.32 -3.93
CA GLN A 23 22.94 -1.34 -3.53
C GLN A 23 22.36 -0.10 -2.80
N VAL A 24 21.20 -0.24 -2.15
CA VAL A 24 20.56 0.82 -1.36
C VAL A 24 20.64 0.58 0.16
N SER A 25 21.56 -0.24 0.60
CA SER A 25 21.76 -0.56 2.03
C SER A 25 22.02 0.68 2.91
N ASN A 26 22.57 1.74 2.33
CA ASN A 26 22.84 3.01 3.03
C ASN A 26 21.63 3.94 3.09
N ALA A 27 20.49 3.58 2.48
CA ALA A 27 19.28 4.36 2.55
C ALA A 27 18.72 4.36 3.99
N GLN A 28 18.16 5.50 4.40
CA GLN A 28 17.52 5.62 5.72
C GLN A 28 16.17 4.89 5.73
N VAL A 29 16.20 3.58 5.93
CA VAL A 29 15.02 2.73 6.02
C VAL A 29 14.82 2.23 7.46
N ARG A 30 13.64 2.45 8.01
CA ARG A 30 13.19 1.83 9.26
C ARG A 30 12.46 0.52 8.93
N TRP A 31 13.03 -0.59 9.34
CA TRP A 31 12.49 -1.93 9.12
C TRP A 31 11.66 -2.36 10.33
N ILE A 32 10.36 -2.56 10.15
CA ILE A 32 9.42 -2.83 11.24
C ILE A 32 8.67 -4.13 10.97
N VAL A 33 8.75 -5.08 11.91
CA VAL A 33 7.91 -6.28 11.93
C VAL A 33 6.72 -5.98 12.83
N ASP A 34 5.55 -5.73 12.26
CA ASP A 34 4.35 -5.35 12.99
C ASP A 34 3.09 -5.47 12.13
N ASP A 35 1.94 -5.57 12.77
CA ASP A 35 0.63 -5.41 12.16
C ASP A 35 0.47 -3.98 11.62
N CYS A 36 0.17 -3.85 10.32
CA CYS A 36 0.10 -2.55 9.65
C CYS A 36 -0.99 -1.64 10.23
N ILE A 37 -2.15 -2.18 10.61
CA ILE A 37 -3.23 -1.40 11.23
C ILE A 37 -2.75 -0.84 12.57
N LYS A 38 -2.17 -1.67 13.42
CA LYS A 38 -1.63 -1.26 14.73
C LYS A 38 -0.50 -0.26 14.59
N PHE A 39 0.35 -0.44 13.58
CA PHE A 39 1.41 0.51 13.27
C PHE A 39 0.82 1.88 12.93
N VAL A 40 -0.11 1.97 11.98
CA VAL A 40 -0.74 3.23 11.57
C VAL A 40 -1.45 3.90 12.74
N GLN A 41 -2.19 3.15 13.56
CA GLN A 41 -2.82 3.69 14.78
C GLN A 41 -1.81 4.30 15.76
N ARG A 42 -0.61 3.73 15.88
CA ARG A 42 0.45 4.32 16.71
C ARG A 42 1.04 5.58 16.09
N GLU A 43 1.22 5.59 14.78
CA GLU A 43 1.73 6.78 14.07
C GLU A 43 0.74 7.95 14.15
N ILE A 44 -0.57 7.69 14.09
CA ILE A 44 -1.61 8.71 14.35
C ILE A 44 -1.43 9.30 15.75
N ARG A 45 -1.33 8.45 16.79
CA ARG A 45 -1.16 8.93 18.18
C ARG A 45 0.15 9.70 18.41
N ARG A 46 1.19 9.42 17.62
CA ARG A 46 2.49 10.12 17.66
C ARG A 46 2.52 11.39 16.85
N GLY A 47 1.49 11.65 16.03
CA GLY A 47 1.45 12.77 15.10
C GLY A 47 2.42 12.65 13.93
N ASN A 48 2.93 11.45 13.64
CA ASN A 48 3.81 11.23 12.50
C ASN A 48 3.04 11.31 11.19
N LYS A 49 3.67 11.89 10.17
CA LYS A 49 3.05 12.15 8.86
C LYS A 49 3.96 11.65 7.73
N TYR A 50 3.33 11.33 6.60
CA TYR A 50 3.99 10.73 5.45
C TYR A 50 3.53 11.42 4.15
N ASP A 51 4.48 11.70 3.27
CA ASP A 51 4.20 12.34 1.98
C ASP A 51 3.81 11.33 0.91
N ILE A 52 4.33 10.11 1.02
CA ILE A 52 4.06 9.01 0.10
C ILE A 52 3.70 7.77 0.91
N ILE A 53 2.61 7.10 0.53
CA ILE A 53 2.19 5.83 1.13
C ILE A 53 1.95 4.82 0.01
N ILE A 54 2.55 3.64 0.15
CA ILE A 54 2.36 2.51 -0.75
C ILE A 54 1.71 1.38 0.05
N LEU A 55 0.57 0.90 -0.42
CA LEU A 55 -0.22 -0.18 0.15
C LEU A 55 -0.22 -1.37 -0.80
N ASP A 56 0.29 -2.49 -0.31
CA ASP A 56 0.33 -3.76 -1.03
C ASP A 56 -0.19 -4.89 -0.12
N PRO A 57 -1.48 -4.78 0.32
CA PRO A 57 -2.04 -5.69 1.28
C PRO A 57 -2.32 -7.06 0.65
N PRO A 58 -2.19 -8.16 1.43
CA PRO A 58 -2.55 -9.49 0.95
C PRO A 58 -4.07 -9.61 0.77
N SER A 59 -4.51 -10.47 -0.16
CA SER A 59 -5.92 -10.79 -0.36
C SER A 59 -6.56 -11.40 0.89
N TYR A 60 -5.78 -12.23 1.60
CA TYR A 60 -6.20 -12.93 2.82
C TYR A 60 -5.04 -12.98 3.82
N GLY A 61 -5.37 -12.87 5.11
CA GLY A 61 -4.40 -13.02 6.20
C GLY A 61 -5.04 -13.55 7.48
N ARG A 62 -4.23 -14.18 8.33
CA ARG A 62 -4.59 -14.55 9.69
C ARG A 62 -3.64 -13.93 10.69
N GLY A 63 -4.20 -13.20 11.64
CA GLY A 63 -3.47 -12.68 12.78
C GLY A 63 -3.17 -13.77 13.82
N PRO A 64 -2.23 -13.50 14.74
CA PRO A 64 -1.78 -14.47 15.75
C PRO A 64 -2.86 -14.85 16.76
N LYS A 65 -3.94 -14.09 16.89
CA LYS A 65 -5.08 -14.36 17.76
C LYS A 65 -6.30 -14.90 17.01
N GLY A 66 -6.12 -15.29 15.74
CA GLY A 66 -7.20 -15.81 14.90
C GLY A 66 -7.99 -14.74 14.17
N GLU A 67 -7.56 -13.47 14.22
CA GLU A 67 -8.16 -12.41 13.41
C GLU A 67 -8.05 -12.75 11.93
N ILE A 68 -9.12 -12.52 11.19
CA ILE A 68 -9.16 -12.77 9.76
C ILE A 68 -9.14 -11.43 9.03
N TRP A 69 -8.23 -11.32 8.07
CA TRP A 69 -8.19 -10.25 7.10
C TRP A 69 -8.70 -10.76 5.76
N HIS A 70 -9.75 -10.14 5.25
CA HIS A 70 -10.18 -10.21 3.87
C HIS A 70 -10.04 -8.83 3.26
N LEU A 71 -9.36 -8.71 2.13
CA LEU A 71 -9.05 -7.42 1.52
C LEU A 71 -10.33 -6.66 1.18
N GLU A 72 -11.30 -7.31 0.54
CA GLU A 72 -12.54 -6.70 0.08
C GLU A 72 -13.38 -6.12 1.22
N ASP A 73 -13.34 -6.76 2.38
CA ASP A 73 -14.11 -6.34 3.57
C ASP A 73 -13.42 -5.22 4.35
N SER A 74 -12.09 -5.12 4.22
CA SER A 74 -11.27 -4.33 5.15
C SER A 74 -10.59 -3.12 4.52
N ILE A 75 -10.42 -3.11 3.19
CA ILE A 75 -9.58 -2.13 2.51
C ILE A 75 -10.09 -0.70 2.65
N TYR A 76 -11.40 -0.49 2.60
CA TYR A 76 -12.00 0.83 2.72
C TYR A 76 -11.66 1.47 4.07
N ASP A 77 -11.86 0.75 5.17
CA ASP A 77 -11.56 1.25 6.50
C ASP A 77 -10.05 1.40 6.75
N PHE A 78 -9.24 0.53 6.13
CA PHE A 78 -7.79 0.66 6.23
C PHE A 78 -7.28 1.90 5.50
N VAL A 79 -7.79 2.21 4.31
CA VAL A 79 -7.45 3.47 3.60
C VAL A 79 -7.91 4.70 4.39
N LYS A 80 -9.09 4.66 5.04
CA LYS A 80 -9.53 5.73 5.96
C LYS A 80 -8.58 5.95 7.13
N LEU A 81 -8.02 4.86 7.65
CA LEU A 81 -7.03 4.95 8.72
C LEU A 81 -5.72 5.55 8.22
N VAL A 82 -5.26 5.10 7.06
CA VAL A 82 -4.02 5.56 6.42
C VAL A 82 -4.09 7.03 6.02
N GLU A 83 -5.25 7.51 5.56
CA GLU A 83 -5.45 8.94 5.22
C GLU A 83 -5.08 9.87 6.38
N GLN A 84 -5.28 9.44 7.62
CA GLN A 84 -5.00 10.25 8.80
C GLN A 84 -3.50 10.46 9.08
N VAL A 85 -2.62 9.68 8.47
CA VAL A 85 -1.15 9.85 8.57
C VAL A 85 -0.54 10.52 7.34
N LEU A 86 -1.34 10.95 6.37
CA LEU A 86 -0.85 11.80 5.28
C LEU A 86 -0.44 13.17 5.83
N SER A 87 0.65 13.72 5.27
CA SER A 87 1.11 15.08 5.57
C SER A 87 0.11 16.13 5.06
N ASP A 88 0.35 17.40 5.36
CA ASP A 88 -0.49 18.50 4.86
C ASP A 88 -0.30 18.73 3.35
N THR A 89 0.84 18.32 2.81
CA THR A 89 1.18 18.42 1.38
C THR A 89 1.64 17.05 0.84
N PRO A 90 0.77 16.03 0.89
CA PRO A 90 1.14 14.69 0.44
C PRO A 90 1.35 14.66 -1.06
N LEU A 91 2.17 13.75 -1.54
CA LEU A 91 2.48 13.61 -2.95
C LEU A 91 1.66 12.50 -3.61
N MET A 92 1.60 11.32 -2.95
CA MET A 92 1.02 10.13 -3.59
C MET A 92 0.53 9.10 -2.55
N VAL A 93 -0.57 8.45 -2.90
CA VAL A 93 -0.97 7.17 -2.29
C VAL A 93 -1.16 6.15 -3.39
N MET A 94 -0.46 5.01 -3.28
CA MET A 94 -0.60 3.87 -4.19
C MET A 94 -1.27 2.72 -3.45
N LEU A 95 -2.25 2.11 -4.08
CA LEU A 95 -2.93 0.91 -3.61
C LEU A 95 -2.85 -0.16 -4.70
N ASN A 96 -2.26 -1.30 -4.38
CA ASN A 96 -2.20 -2.47 -5.23
C ASN A 96 -3.15 -3.57 -4.72
N SER A 97 -3.66 -4.38 -5.63
CA SER A 97 -4.44 -5.57 -5.31
C SER A 97 -4.20 -6.66 -6.34
N TYR A 98 -4.05 -7.88 -5.84
CA TYR A 98 -3.98 -9.12 -6.64
C TYR A 98 -5.23 -9.98 -6.45
N THR A 99 -6.30 -9.38 -5.90
CA THR A 99 -7.57 -10.03 -5.61
C THR A 99 -8.52 -9.88 -6.78
N THR A 100 -9.08 -10.97 -7.27
CA THR A 100 -9.99 -10.98 -8.44
C THR A 100 -11.29 -10.20 -8.21
N GLY A 101 -11.73 -10.04 -6.96
CA GLY A 101 -12.94 -9.29 -6.61
C GLY A 101 -12.76 -7.77 -6.51
N LEU A 102 -11.52 -7.26 -6.55
CA LEU A 102 -11.22 -5.84 -6.36
C LEU A 102 -10.65 -5.24 -7.64
N SER A 103 -11.53 -4.74 -8.51
CA SER A 103 -11.13 -4.14 -9.80
C SER A 103 -10.44 -2.78 -9.63
N ALA A 104 -9.69 -2.35 -10.65
CA ALA A 104 -9.06 -1.04 -10.70
C ALA A 104 -10.08 0.10 -10.49
N SER A 105 -11.28 0.00 -11.06
CA SER A 105 -12.34 1.00 -10.89
C SER A 105 -12.83 1.10 -9.44
N VAL A 106 -12.97 -0.02 -8.74
CA VAL A 106 -13.38 -0.02 -7.32
C VAL A 106 -12.29 0.61 -6.46
N MET A 107 -11.02 0.26 -6.70
CA MET A 107 -9.89 0.87 -6.00
C MET A 107 -9.82 2.38 -6.23
N LYS A 108 -10.09 2.83 -7.48
CA LYS A 108 -10.20 4.25 -7.81
C LYS A 108 -11.27 4.93 -6.96
N TYR A 109 -12.47 4.36 -6.89
CA TYR A 109 -13.57 4.95 -6.11
C TYR A 109 -13.26 5.03 -4.62
N ILE A 110 -12.57 4.03 -4.06
CA ILE A 110 -12.12 4.06 -2.66
C ILE A 110 -11.18 5.25 -2.40
N LEU A 111 -10.17 5.45 -3.27
CA LEU A 111 -9.24 6.57 -3.12
C LEU A 111 -9.91 7.93 -3.40
N ASP A 112 -10.81 8.01 -4.39
CA ASP A 112 -11.57 9.21 -4.67
C ASP A 112 -12.45 9.61 -3.47
N ASP A 113 -13.20 8.67 -2.92
CA ASP A 113 -14.10 8.93 -1.79
C ASP A 113 -13.37 9.37 -0.52
N ILE A 114 -12.26 8.69 -0.21
CA ILE A 114 -11.56 8.92 1.06
C ILE A 114 -10.55 10.06 0.97
N ILE A 115 -9.84 10.21 -0.15
CA ILE A 115 -8.71 11.13 -0.26
C ILE A 115 -9.05 12.32 -1.16
N THR A 116 -9.48 12.08 -2.40
CA THR A 116 -9.73 13.16 -3.36
C THR A 116 -10.80 14.14 -2.86
N ASN A 117 -11.88 13.64 -2.28
CA ASN A 117 -12.96 14.47 -1.73
C ASN A 117 -12.51 15.42 -0.60
N LYS A 118 -11.45 15.06 0.12
CA LYS A 118 -10.93 15.88 1.23
C LYS A 118 -9.77 16.78 0.82
N ARG A 119 -8.91 16.30 -0.08
CA ARG A 119 -7.60 16.90 -0.37
C ARG A 119 -7.45 17.39 -1.79
N GLY A 120 -8.43 17.12 -2.67
CA GLY A 120 -8.28 17.33 -4.10
C GLY A 120 -7.34 16.30 -4.73
N GLY A 121 -6.75 16.66 -5.88
CA GLY A 121 -5.89 15.75 -6.64
C GLY A 121 -6.68 14.89 -7.62
N ARG A 122 -6.06 13.82 -8.10
CA ARG A 122 -6.68 12.87 -9.04
C ARG A 122 -6.26 11.44 -8.74
N VAL A 123 -7.09 10.49 -9.15
CA VAL A 123 -6.78 9.06 -9.10
C VAL A 123 -6.69 8.49 -10.51
N GLU A 124 -5.58 7.86 -10.81
CA GLU A 124 -5.41 6.99 -11.98
C GLU A 124 -5.44 5.54 -11.53
N ALA A 125 -6.12 4.66 -12.28
CA ALA A 125 -6.20 3.25 -11.94
C ALA A 125 -6.28 2.41 -13.20
N ASP A 126 -5.55 1.28 -13.20
CA ASP A 126 -5.47 0.36 -14.31
C ASP A 126 -5.09 -1.06 -13.84
N GLU A 127 -5.19 -2.01 -14.73
CA GLU A 127 -4.61 -3.34 -14.53
C GLU A 127 -3.08 -3.27 -14.57
N ILE A 128 -2.45 -4.09 -13.76
CA ILE A 128 -1.00 -4.29 -13.81
C ILE A 128 -0.67 -5.70 -14.25
N GLY A 129 0.45 -5.85 -14.96
CA GLY A 129 0.86 -7.14 -15.42
C GLY A 129 2.31 -7.18 -15.92
N VAL A 130 2.76 -8.38 -16.22
CA VAL A 130 4.12 -8.66 -16.67
C VAL A 130 4.15 -8.70 -18.20
N PRO A 131 4.98 -7.88 -18.87
CA PRO A 131 5.13 -7.94 -20.31
C PRO A 131 5.62 -9.32 -20.77
N VAL A 132 4.98 -9.87 -21.79
CA VAL A 132 5.37 -11.15 -22.41
C VAL A 132 6.46 -10.89 -23.43
N SER A 133 7.65 -11.43 -23.22
CA SER A 133 8.84 -11.17 -24.06
C SER A 133 8.71 -11.65 -25.52
N SER A 134 7.84 -12.62 -25.78
CA SER A 134 7.66 -13.21 -27.12
C SER A 134 6.60 -12.55 -27.99
N ASN A 135 5.80 -11.62 -27.43
CA ASN A 135 4.73 -10.93 -28.16
C ASN A 135 4.37 -9.62 -27.45
N ALA A 136 3.46 -8.83 -28.02
CA ALA A 136 3.02 -7.55 -27.45
C ALA A 136 1.92 -7.68 -26.36
N ARG A 137 1.74 -8.85 -25.78
CA ARG A 137 0.75 -9.09 -24.71
C ARG A 137 1.33 -8.85 -23.34
N VAL A 138 0.45 -8.65 -22.39
CA VAL A 138 0.75 -8.54 -20.97
C VAL A 138 0.06 -9.68 -20.24
N LEU A 139 0.74 -10.35 -19.33
CA LEU A 139 0.15 -11.30 -18.41
C LEU A 139 -0.47 -10.51 -17.26
N PRO A 140 -1.82 -10.42 -17.17
CA PRO A 140 -2.45 -9.70 -16.07
C PRO A 140 -2.13 -10.35 -14.73
N CYS A 141 -1.79 -9.56 -13.72
CA CYS A 141 -1.48 -10.10 -12.39
C CYS A 141 -2.13 -9.32 -11.25
N GLY A 142 -2.81 -8.22 -11.52
CA GLY A 142 -3.51 -7.44 -10.50
C GLY A 142 -3.99 -6.09 -11.01
N SER A 143 -4.32 -5.22 -10.08
CA SER A 143 -4.74 -3.84 -10.34
C SER A 143 -3.98 -2.89 -9.44
N THR A 144 -3.83 -1.65 -9.89
CA THR A 144 -3.27 -0.54 -9.10
C THR A 144 -4.18 0.67 -9.19
N ALA A 145 -4.24 1.44 -8.12
CA ALA A 145 -4.81 2.78 -8.12
C ALA A 145 -3.82 3.73 -7.45
N ILE A 146 -3.57 4.87 -8.08
CA ILE A 146 -2.61 5.87 -7.63
C ILE A 146 -3.32 7.20 -7.51
N TRP A 147 -3.43 7.70 -6.28
CA TRP A 147 -3.82 9.06 -6.02
C TRP A 147 -2.59 9.97 -6.01
N MET A 148 -2.71 11.14 -6.65
CA MET A 148 -1.68 12.18 -6.69
C MET A 148 -2.31 13.54 -6.44
N LEU A 149 -1.63 14.39 -5.66
CA LEU A 149 -2.14 15.74 -5.36
C LEU A 149 -2.04 16.68 -6.57
N LYS A 150 -1.03 16.48 -7.44
CA LYS A 150 -0.77 17.31 -8.65
C LYS A 150 -0.67 16.45 -9.90
#